data_234cf755addee4ef30233d28d243a734
#
_entry.id   234cf755addee4ef30233d28d243a734
#
_cell.length_a   1.000
_cell.length_b   1.000
_cell.length_c   1.000
_cell.angle_alpha   90.00
_cell.angle_beta   90.00
_cell.angle_gamma   90.00
#
_symmetry.space_group_name_H-M   'P 1'
#
loop_
_entity.id
_entity.type
_entity.pdbx_description
1 polymer ?
#
loop_
_entity_poly.entity_id
_entity_poly.type
_entity_poly.pdbx_seq_one_letter_code
_entity_poly.pdbx_strand_id
1 'polypeptide(L)'
;MDIKIQNLKKIYNGNTVLDIDNQGVANGELIGLVGNNGAGKTTLLRLILDLIQADDGFVESNGQKVNESEAWKEYTGSYIDGRFLIDFLTPEEYFDFIADVYNIDDKTLQERLAQFEGFMHDEIMGTKKYLRDFSQGNRQKIGIIGAMIINPKVLLLDEPFNYLDPSSQMTIAHMIQRICKEQGTTVIISSHNLNFIADISTRILLLEKGKLVKDLPNADGAAIAELNEYFGIQAE
;
A
#
# COMPACT_ATOMS: atom_id res chain seq x y z
N MET A 1 12.02 0.41 8.48
CA MET A 1 11.16 0.76 9.62
C MET A 1 10.23 -0.40 9.89
N ASP A 2 10.10 -0.82 11.14
CA ASP A 2 9.19 -1.89 11.54
C ASP A 2 7.79 -1.37 11.88
N ILE A 3 6.80 -2.25 11.76
CA ILE A 3 5.42 -1.98 12.18
C ILE A 3 5.02 -3.07 13.17
N LYS A 4 4.42 -2.69 14.28
CA LYS A 4 3.88 -3.62 15.28
C LYS A 4 2.43 -3.31 15.57
N ILE A 5 1.62 -4.34 15.57
CA ILE A 5 0.20 -4.30 15.90
C ILE A 5 0.03 -5.04 17.22
N GLN A 6 -0.68 -4.44 18.19
CA GLN A 6 -0.89 -5.04 19.49
C GLN A 6 -2.36 -4.93 19.90
N ASN A 7 -3.02 -6.08 20.07
CA ASN A 7 -4.42 -6.24 20.50
C ASN A 7 -5.39 -5.30 19.77
N LEU A 8 -5.15 -5.12 18.45
CA LEU A 8 -5.82 -4.11 17.64
C LEU A 8 -7.24 -4.52 17.32
N LYS A 9 -8.21 -3.71 17.74
CA LYS A 9 -9.62 -3.97 17.50
C LYS A 9 -10.32 -2.77 16.88
N LYS A 10 -11.23 -3.06 15.93
CA LYS A 10 -12.15 -2.07 15.35
C LYS A 10 -13.57 -2.58 15.31
N ILE A 11 -14.48 -1.74 15.80
CA ILE A 11 -15.91 -2.05 15.91
C ILE A 11 -16.72 -0.99 15.14
N TYR A 12 -17.65 -1.41 14.30
CA TYR A 12 -18.62 -0.52 13.67
C TYR A 12 -20.03 -1.02 13.98
N ASN A 13 -20.86 -0.15 14.54
CA ASN A 13 -22.26 -0.45 14.86
C ASN A 13 -22.42 -1.74 15.69
N GLY A 14 -21.54 -1.97 16.66
CA GLY A 14 -21.54 -3.17 17.51
C GLY A 14 -20.95 -4.42 16.87
N ASN A 15 -20.55 -4.38 15.60
CA ASN A 15 -19.90 -5.50 14.92
C ASN A 15 -18.39 -5.32 14.90
N THR A 16 -17.65 -6.31 15.38
CA THR A 16 -16.19 -6.34 15.29
C THR A 16 -15.78 -6.60 13.83
N VAL A 17 -15.12 -5.63 13.21
CA VAL A 17 -14.64 -5.71 11.82
C VAL A 17 -13.16 -6.02 11.73
N LEU A 18 -12.42 -5.82 12.83
CA LEU A 18 -11.02 -6.20 12.96
C LEU A 18 -10.72 -6.60 14.39
N ASP A 19 -9.98 -7.70 14.57
CA ASP A 19 -9.55 -8.24 15.86
C ASP A 19 -8.25 -9.00 15.66
N ILE A 20 -7.11 -8.33 15.87
CA ILE A 20 -5.76 -8.85 15.65
C ILE A 20 -4.99 -8.74 16.95
N ASP A 21 -4.56 -9.88 17.50
CA ASP A 21 -3.85 -9.94 18.78
C ASP A 21 -2.48 -9.26 18.69
N ASN A 22 -1.54 -9.89 18.02
CA ASN A 22 -0.19 -9.37 17.81
C ASN A 22 0.32 -9.70 16.43
N GLN A 23 0.84 -8.69 15.72
CA GLN A 23 1.46 -8.88 14.42
C GLN A 23 2.64 -7.93 14.26
N GLY A 24 3.75 -8.45 13.77
CA GLY A 24 4.93 -7.66 13.41
C GLY A 24 5.23 -7.72 11.92
N VAL A 25 5.67 -6.60 11.37
CA VAL A 25 6.27 -6.49 10.04
C VAL A 25 7.66 -5.94 10.23
N ALA A 26 8.67 -6.70 9.81
CA ALA A 26 10.06 -6.31 9.97
C ALA A 26 10.48 -5.29 8.90
N ASN A 27 11.57 -4.57 9.18
CA ASN A 27 12.14 -3.64 8.22
C ASN A 27 12.53 -4.35 6.91
N GLY A 28 12.11 -3.79 5.79
CA GLY A 28 12.44 -4.30 4.45
C GLY A 28 11.65 -5.55 4.03
N GLU A 29 10.58 -5.92 4.74
CA GLU A 29 9.65 -6.94 4.26
C GLU A 29 8.67 -6.37 3.21
N LEU A 30 8.33 -7.19 2.21
CA LEU A 30 7.23 -6.95 1.30
C LEU A 30 6.09 -7.90 1.64
N ILE A 31 5.08 -7.35 2.32
CA ILE A 31 3.92 -8.09 2.82
C ILE A 31 2.77 -8.03 1.81
N GLY A 32 2.29 -9.20 1.40
CA GLY A 32 1.00 -9.35 0.73
C GLY A 32 -0.12 -9.53 1.77
N LEU A 33 -0.99 -8.55 1.92
CA LEU A 33 -2.19 -8.65 2.75
C LEU A 33 -3.35 -9.14 1.89
N VAL A 34 -3.68 -10.43 1.99
CA VAL A 34 -4.70 -11.07 1.17
C VAL A 34 -5.98 -11.36 1.97
N GLY A 35 -7.09 -11.50 1.26
CA GLY A 35 -8.40 -11.83 1.85
C GLY A 35 -9.55 -11.36 0.97
N ASN A 36 -10.71 -11.95 1.16
CA ASN A 36 -11.91 -11.60 0.41
C ASN A 36 -12.34 -10.14 0.61
N ASN A 37 -13.20 -9.64 -0.26
CA ASN A 37 -13.82 -8.33 -0.06
C ASN A 37 -14.59 -8.31 1.28
N GLY A 38 -14.38 -7.25 2.07
CA GLY A 38 -14.95 -7.15 3.41
C GLY A 38 -14.17 -7.88 4.51
N ALA A 39 -13.02 -8.52 4.20
CA ALA A 39 -12.20 -9.20 5.22
C ALA A 39 -11.57 -8.24 6.27
N GLY A 40 -11.49 -6.92 5.97
CA GLY A 40 -10.92 -5.92 6.86
C GLY A 40 -9.59 -5.32 6.40
N LYS A 41 -9.09 -5.64 5.18
CA LYS A 41 -7.80 -5.18 4.65
C LYS A 41 -7.64 -3.66 4.69
N THR A 42 -8.58 -2.94 4.07
CA THR A 42 -8.58 -1.46 4.07
C THR A 42 -8.72 -0.89 5.48
N THR A 43 -9.50 -1.54 6.36
CA THR A 43 -9.64 -1.12 7.76
C THR A 43 -8.31 -1.23 8.49
N LEU A 44 -7.58 -2.33 8.29
CA LEU A 44 -6.25 -2.51 8.87
C LEU A 44 -5.27 -1.45 8.37
N LEU A 45 -5.20 -1.20 7.05
CA LEU A 45 -4.31 -0.16 6.50
C LEU A 45 -4.66 1.23 7.04
N ARG A 46 -5.95 1.56 7.18
CA ARG A 46 -6.39 2.83 7.76
C ARG A 46 -6.03 2.98 9.25
N LEU A 47 -6.03 1.89 10.01
CA LEU A 47 -5.57 1.90 11.41
C LEU A 47 -4.06 2.07 11.50
N ILE A 48 -3.29 1.44 10.61
CA ILE A 48 -1.82 1.64 10.54
C ILE A 48 -1.47 3.09 10.22
N LEU A 49 -2.30 3.76 9.42
CA LEU A 49 -2.13 5.16 9.02
C LEU A 49 -2.83 6.16 9.96
N ASP A 50 -3.36 5.71 11.08
CA ASP A 50 -4.14 6.54 12.01
C ASP A 50 -5.24 7.39 11.32
N LEU A 51 -5.78 6.91 10.20
CA LEU A 51 -6.92 7.54 9.50
C LEU A 51 -8.26 7.26 10.18
N ILE A 52 -8.30 6.24 11.03
CA ILE A 52 -9.42 5.88 11.90
C ILE A 52 -8.87 5.43 13.26
N GLN A 53 -9.59 5.72 14.33
CA GLN A 53 -9.20 5.31 15.68
C GLN A 53 -9.51 3.84 15.93
N ALA A 54 -8.58 3.13 16.59
CA ALA A 54 -8.84 1.82 17.16
C ALA A 54 -9.82 1.92 18.34
N ASP A 55 -10.63 0.88 18.52
CA ASP A 55 -11.51 0.77 19.71
C ASP A 55 -10.77 0.09 20.86
N ASP A 56 -9.73 -0.71 20.56
CA ASP A 56 -8.79 -1.29 21.53
C ASP A 56 -7.43 -1.53 20.84
N GLY A 57 -6.36 -1.61 21.65
CA GLY A 57 -5.01 -1.83 21.15
C GLY A 57 -4.43 -0.63 20.42
N PHE A 58 -3.32 -0.86 19.73
CA PHE A 58 -2.59 0.19 19.01
C PHE A 58 -1.67 -0.37 17.93
N VAL A 59 -1.20 0.53 17.07
CA VAL A 59 -0.14 0.28 16.09
C VAL A 59 1.08 1.11 16.46
N GLU A 60 2.26 0.51 16.37
CA GLU A 60 3.54 1.21 16.44
C GLU A 60 4.23 1.19 15.08
N SER A 61 4.83 2.32 14.71
CA SER A 61 5.77 2.44 13.62
C SER A 61 7.12 2.88 14.17
N ASN A 62 8.15 2.06 13.95
CA ASN A 62 9.50 2.30 14.47
C ASN A 62 9.52 2.57 16.01
N GLY A 63 8.75 1.79 16.77
CA GLY A 63 8.68 1.86 18.22
C GLY A 63 7.88 3.03 18.79
N GLN A 64 7.17 3.79 17.97
CA GLN A 64 6.28 4.87 18.40
C GLN A 64 4.84 4.57 17.98
N LYS A 65 3.90 4.78 18.87
CA LYS A 65 2.48 4.62 18.55
C LYS A 65 2.04 5.68 17.55
N VAL A 66 1.38 5.24 16.48
CA VAL A 66 0.97 6.11 15.38
C VAL A 66 -0.07 7.16 15.80
N ASN A 67 -0.89 6.86 16.79
CA ASN A 67 -1.91 7.76 17.33
C ASN A 67 -1.38 8.75 18.40
N GLU A 68 -0.11 8.62 18.83
CA GLU A 68 0.53 9.49 19.82
C GLU A 68 1.66 10.33 19.20
N SER A 69 2.05 10.08 17.95
CA SER A 69 3.17 10.73 17.27
C SER A 69 2.86 10.94 15.78
N GLU A 70 3.31 12.04 15.21
CA GLU A 70 3.22 12.31 13.77
C GLU A 70 4.52 11.99 13.01
N ALA A 71 5.58 11.60 13.70
CA ALA A 71 6.90 11.36 13.10
C ALA A 71 6.88 10.28 12.00
N TRP A 72 5.98 9.31 12.10
CA TRP A 72 5.82 8.27 11.08
C TRP A 72 5.34 8.80 9.72
N LYS A 73 4.69 9.97 9.68
CA LYS A 73 4.20 10.60 8.45
C LYS A 73 5.36 11.02 7.54
N GLU A 74 6.50 11.43 8.10
CA GLU A 74 7.67 11.92 7.37
C GLU A 74 8.31 10.85 6.47
N TYR A 75 8.15 9.56 6.83
CA TYR A 75 8.76 8.45 6.12
C TYR A 75 7.77 7.43 5.55
N THR A 76 6.47 7.70 5.66
CA THR A 76 5.43 6.79 5.20
C THR A 76 4.72 7.32 3.97
N GLY A 77 4.81 6.59 2.85
CA GLY A 77 3.99 6.80 1.66
C GLY A 77 2.77 5.90 1.70
N SER A 78 1.63 6.39 1.24
CA SER A 78 0.44 5.56 1.17
C SER A 78 -0.49 5.95 0.02
N TYR A 79 -1.13 4.93 -0.56
CA TYR A 79 -2.26 5.11 -1.45
C TYR A 79 -3.35 4.10 -1.07
N ILE A 80 -4.42 4.61 -0.47
CA ILE A 80 -5.52 3.78 0.05
C ILE A 80 -6.76 3.88 -0.85
N ASP A 81 -7.03 5.08 -1.39
CA ASP A 81 -8.25 5.33 -2.15
C ASP A 81 -8.08 6.58 -3.01
N GLY A 82 -8.55 6.54 -4.26
CA GLY A 82 -8.55 7.69 -5.16
C GLY A 82 -9.32 8.92 -4.67
N ARG A 83 -10.16 8.77 -3.64
CA ARG A 83 -10.87 9.88 -2.99
C ARG A 83 -9.95 10.79 -2.18
N PHE A 84 -8.74 10.35 -1.86
CA PHE A 84 -7.73 11.17 -1.19
C PHE A 84 -6.91 12.03 -2.16
N LEU A 85 -7.09 11.87 -3.47
CA LEU A 85 -6.47 12.75 -4.45
C LEU A 85 -7.15 14.12 -4.46
N ILE A 86 -6.37 15.17 -4.69
CA ILE A 86 -6.89 16.53 -4.77
C ILE A 86 -7.43 16.78 -6.17
N ASP A 87 -8.70 16.53 -6.37
CA ASP A 87 -9.41 16.44 -7.65
C ASP A 87 -9.28 17.66 -8.58
N PHE A 88 -9.01 18.84 -8.05
CA PHE A 88 -8.92 20.10 -8.80
C PHE A 88 -7.48 20.53 -9.11
N LEU A 89 -6.48 19.70 -8.82
CA LEU A 89 -5.10 19.89 -9.25
C LEU A 89 -4.83 19.15 -10.55
N THR A 90 -3.88 19.64 -11.35
CA THR A 90 -3.23 18.87 -12.42
C THR A 90 -2.24 17.88 -11.82
N PRO A 91 -1.74 16.85 -12.55
CA PRO A 91 -0.70 15.96 -12.04
C PRO A 91 0.55 16.70 -11.58
N GLU A 92 0.99 17.69 -12.35
CA GLU A 92 2.16 18.52 -12.02
C GLU A 92 1.94 19.24 -10.67
N GLU A 93 0.83 19.96 -10.54
CA GLU A 93 0.47 20.67 -9.31
C GLU A 93 0.33 19.73 -8.11
N TYR A 94 -0.16 18.50 -8.33
CA TYR A 94 -0.27 17.49 -7.29
C TYR A 94 1.10 16.98 -6.81
N PHE A 95 2.02 16.71 -7.74
CA PHE A 95 3.36 16.27 -7.40
C PHE A 95 4.19 17.40 -6.76
N ASP A 96 4.05 18.62 -7.25
CA ASP A 96 4.66 19.83 -6.64
C ASP A 96 4.14 20.01 -5.21
N PHE A 97 2.83 19.88 -4.99
CA PHE A 97 2.24 19.94 -3.64
C PHE A 97 2.84 18.88 -2.69
N ILE A 98 3.02 17.65 -3.15
CA ILE A 98 3.66 16.60 -2.34
C ILE A 98 5.12 16.97 -2.07
N ALA A 99 5.84 17.47 -3.08
CA ALA A 99 7.23 17.88 -2.94
C ALA A 99 7.39 18.99 -1.90
N ASP A 100 6.52 19.97 -1.91
CA ASP A 100 6.49 21.06 -0.91
C ASP A 100 6.26 20.53 0.50
N VAL A 101 5.29 19.62 0.69
CA VAL A 101 4.98 19.01 2.00
C VAL A 101 6.17 18.24 2.57
N TYR A 102 6.92 17.55 1.70
CA TYR A 102 8.06 16.71 2.10
C TYR A 102 9.42 17.41 1.93
N ASN A 103 9.45 18.72 1.62
CA ASN A 103 10.66 19.51 1.40
C ASN A 103 11.60 18.89 0.34
N ILE A 104 11.02 18.43 -0.78
CA ILE A 104 11.73 17.89 -1.92
C ILE A 104 11.96 19.03 -2.91
N ASP A 105 13.21 19.32 -3.26
CA ASP A 105 13.52 20.35 -4.25
C ASP A 105 13.12 19.92 -5.68
N ASP A 106 12.91 20.90 -6.56
CA ASP A 106 12.43 20.70 -7.94
C ASP A 106 13.33 19.71 -8.72
N LYS A 107 14.64 19.81 -8.58
CA LYS A 107 15.57 18.92 -9.27
C LYS A 107 15.38 17.48 -8.83
N THR A 108 15.31 17.25 -7.52
CA THR A 108 15.08 15.93 -6.93
C THR A 108 13.71 15.38 -7.33
N LEU A 109 12.65 16.24 -7.36
CA LEU A 109 11.33 15.85 -7.84
C LEU A 109 11.38 15.35 -9.28
N GLN A 110 12.00 16.11 -10.20
CA GLN A 110 12.12 15.73 -11.60
C GLN A 110 12.92 14.42 -11.76
N GLU A 111 14.03 14.25 -11.06
CA GLU A 111 14.81 13.00 -11.07
C GLU A 111 14.00 11.78 -10.58
N ARG A 112 13.12 11.98 -9.58
CA ARG A 112 12.24 10.92 -9.09
C ARG A 112 11.09 10.64 -10.06
N LEU A 113 10.44 11.65 -10.62
CA LEU A 113 9.37 11.50 -11.59
C LEU A 113 9.84 10.81 -12.88
N ALA A 114 11.06 11.07 -13.33
CA ALA A 114 11.66 10.41 -14.50
C ALA A 114 11.68 8.87 -14.36
N GLN A 115 11.76 8.34 -13.14
CA GLN A 115 11.71 6.89 -12.91
C GLN A 115 10.34 6.28 -13.23
N PHE A 116 9.29 7.09 -13.31
CA PHE A 116 7.92 6.65 -13.58
C PHE A 116 7.46 6.92 -15.02
N GLU A 117 8.30 7.46 -15.92
CA GLU A 117 7.93 7.76 -17.31
C GLU A 117 7.27 6.55 -18.00
N GLY A 118 7.91 5.37 -17.92
CA GLY A 118 7.36 4.13 -18.48
C GLY A 118 6.05 3.67 -17.84
N PHE A 119 5.74 4.09 -16.62
CA PHE A 119 4.48 3.80 -15.95
C PHE A 119 3.38 4.81 -16.31
N MET A 120 3.76 6.05 -16.61
CA MET A 120 2.83 7.12 -17.01
C MET A 120 2.38 7.04 -18.45
N HIS A 121 3.16 6.42 -19.35
CA HIS A 121 2.88 6.21 -20.78
C HIS A 121 2.50 7.49 -21.57
N ASP A 122 3.10 8.64 -21.28
CA ASP A 122 2.78 9.94 -21.87
C ASP A 122 1.30 10.40 -21.73
N GLU A 123 0.53 9.71 -20.87
CA GLU A 123 -0.90 9.96 -20.70
C GLU A 123 -1.23 10.90 -19.52
N ILE A 124 -0.25 11.17 -18.66
CA ILE A 124 -0.45 11.86 -17.40
C ILE A 124 0.14 13.27 -17.45
N MET A 125 1.44 13.38 -17.63
CA MET A 125 2.13 14.68 -17.61
C MET A 125 1.86 15.50 -18.88
N GLY A 126 1.88 16.83 -18.77
CA GLY A 126 1.68 17.76 -19.89
C GLY A 126 0.26 17.85 -20.44
N THR A 127 -0.70 17.13 -19.87
CA THR A 127 -2.09 17.04 -20.41
C THR A 127 -2.95 18.23 -20.04
N LYS A 128 -2.58 19.02 -19.02
CA LYS A 128 -3.36 20.16 -18.46
C LYS A 128 -4.76 19.76 -17.95
N LYS A 129 -5.00 18.48 -17.70
CA LYS A 129 -6.26 17.98 -17.13
C LYS A 129 -6.21 18.03 -15.62
N TYR A 130 -7.34 18.26 -14.98
CA TYR A 130 -7.48 18.05 -13.54
C TYR A 130 -7.55 16.56 -13.20
N LEU A 131 -7.13 16.18 -11.99
CA LEU A 131 -7.13 14.79 -11.55
C LEU A 131 -8.49 14.12 -11.68
N ARG A 132 -9.58 14.85 -11.45
CA ARG A 132 -10.96 14.35 -11.62
C ARG A 132 -11.32 13.95 -13.05
N ASP A 133 -10.60 14.48 -14.06
CA ASP A 133 -10.89 14.26 -15.48
C ASP A 133 -10.10 13.07 -16.07
N PHE A 134 -9.26 12.42 -15.26
CA PHE A 134 -8.54 11.22 -15.65
C PHE A 134 -9.38 9.95 -15.46
N SER A 135 -9.06 8.91 -16.23
CA SER A 135 -9.56 7.56 -16.02
C SER A 135 -9.19 7.05 -14.62
N GLN A 136 -9.93 6.06 -14.10
CA GLN A 136 -9.60 5.45 -12.82
C GLN A 136 -8.18 4.86 -12.81
N GLY A 137 -7.74 4.25 -13.92
CA GLY A 137 -6.39 3.72 -14.04
C GLY A 137 -5.31 4.79 -13.93
N ASN A 138 -5.48 5.95 -14.62
CA ASN A 138 -4.52 7.04 -14.52
C ASN A 138 -4.56 7.72 -13.15
N ARG A 139 -5.74 7.85 -12.53
CA ARG A 139 -5.85 8.31 -11.13
C ARG A 139 -5.10 7.36 -10.17
N GLN A 140 -5.23 6.05 -10.37
CA GLN A 140 -4.49 5.03 -9.64
C GLN A 140 -2.98 5.22 -9.79
N LYS A 141 -2.49 5.36 -11.04
CA LYS A 141 -1.07 5.64 -11.32
C LYS A 141 -0.57 6.88 -10.60
N ILE A 142 -1.29 8.00 -10.70
CA ILE A 142 -0.94 9.27 -10.06
C ILE A 142 -0.84 9.12 -8.54
N GLY A 143 -1.82 8.47 -7.91
CA GLY A 143 -1.81 8.25 -6.46
C GLY A 143 -0.66 7.37 -5.98
N ILE A 144 -0.36 6.30 -6.71
CA ILE A 144 0.77 5.42 -6.41
C ILE A 144 2.10 6.17 -6.56
N ILE A 145 2.27 6.93 -7.65
CA ILE A 145 3.47 7.76 -7.85
C ILE A 145 3.61 8.74 -6.70
N GLY A 146 2.54 9.45 -6.32
CA GLY A 146 2.54 10.38 -5.18
C GLY A 146 3.00 9.72 -3.88
N ALA A 147 2.60 8.48 -3.62
CA ALA A 147 3.04 7.72 -2.45
C ALA A 147 4.53 7.31 -2.52
N MET A 148 5.08 7.16 -3.73
CA MET A 148 6.44 6.66 -3.93
C MET A 148 7.50 7.76 -4.14
N ILE A 149 7.13 8.94 -4.67
CA ILE A 149 8.10 10.02 -4.94
C ILE A 149 8.77 10.58 -3.70
N ILE A 150 8.16 10.41 -2.53
CA ILE A 150 8.75 10.83 -1.25
C ILE A 150 9.93 9.95 -0.82
N ASN A 151 10.21 8.88 -1.55
CA ASN A 151 11.22 7.87 -1.20
C ASN A 151 10.97 7.24 0.19
N PRO A 152 9.80 6.60 0.39
CA PRO A 152 9.33 6.20 1.71
C PRO A 152 10.16 5.08 2.31
N LYS A 153 10.22 5.02 3.66
CA LYS A 153 10.74 3.87 4.41
C LYS A 153 9.65 2.85 4.72
N VAL A 154 8.39 3.30 4.72
CA VAL A 154 7.20 2.47 4.81
C VAL A 154 6.27 2.85 3.66
N LEU A 155 5.78 1.87 2.90
CA LEU A 155 4.84 2.07 1.80
C LEU A 155 3.61 1.19 2.00
N LEU A 156 2.43 1.81 2.03
CA LEU A 156 1.15 1.13 2.21
C LEU A 156 0.27 1.35 0.99
N LEU A 157 -0.12 0.26 0.30
CA LEU A 157 -0.90 0.32 -0.92
C LEU A 157 -2.14 -0.57 -0.80
N ASP A 158 -3.33 0.02 -0.96
CA ASP A 158 -4.60 -0.71 -0.96
C ASP A 158 -5.03 -1.00 -2.39
N GLU A 159 -5.06 -2.29 -2.76
CA GLU A 159 -5.45 -2.78 -4.08
C GLU A 159 -4.77 -2.01 -5.26
N PRO A 160 -3.43 -1.83 -5.25
CA PRO A 160 -2.74 -0.93 -6.20
C PRO A 160 -2.81 -1.38 -7.66
N PHE A 161 -3.15 -2.63 -7.90
CA PHE A 161 -3.19 -3.22 -9.26
C PHE A 161 -4.56 -3.09 -9.93
N ASN A 162 -5.59 -2.67 -9.19
CA ASN A 162 -6.91 -2.46 -9.74
C ASN A 162 -6.90 -1.35 -10.81
N TYR A 163 -7.73 -1.50 -11.84
CA TYR A 163 -7.88 -0.55 -12.95
C TYR A 163 -6.65 -0.34 -13.83
N LEU A 164 -5.55 -1.05 -13.58
CA LEU A 164 -4.33 -1.02 -14.39
C LEU A 164 -4.37 -2.12 -15.45
N ASP A 165 -3.86 -1.79 -16.62
CA ASP A 165 -3.58 -2.79 -17.66
C ASP A 165 -2.43 -3.73 -17.21
N PRO A 166 -2.32 -4.94 -17.82
CA PRO A 166 -1.32 -5.93 -17.39
C PRO A 166 0.13 -5.40 -17.43
N SER A 167 0.47 -4.55 -18.42
CA SER A 167 1.83 -4.00 -18.51
C SER A 167 2.13 -3.02 -17.39
N SER A 168 1.17 -2.17 -17.05
CA SER A 168 1.25 -1.25 -15.91
C SER A 168 1.31 -2.00 -14.57
N GLN A 169 0.55 -3.10 -14.41
CA GLN A 169 0.62 -3.94 -13.21
C GLN A 169 2.03 -4.53 -13.03
N MET A 170 2.64 -5.07 -14.08
CA MET A 170 4.00 -5.60 -14.01
C MET A 170 5.03 -4.52 -13.73
N THR A 171 4.90 -3.36 -14.35
CA THR A 171 5.82 -2.24 -14.14
C THR A 171 5.83 -1.80 -12.69
N ILE A 172 4.65 -1.56 -12.09
CA ILE A 172 4.59 -1.12 -10.69
C ILE A 172 5.00 -2.23 -9.71
N ALA A 173 4.71 -3.49 -10.01
CA ALA A 173 5.17 -4.62 -9.20
C ALA A 173 6.71 -4.67 -9.13
N HIS A 174 7.39 -4.56 -10.27
CA HIS A 174 8.87 -4.49 -10.32
C HIS A 174 9.42 -3.27 -9.58
N MET A 175 8.78 -2.12 -9.69
CA MET A 175 9.20 -0.92 -8.95
C MET A 175 9.08 -1.12 -7.44
N ILE A 176 7.99 -1.72 -6.96
CA ILE A 176 7.77 -2.03 -5.55
C ILE A 176 8.82 -3.03 -5.05
N GLN A 177 9.07 -4.11 -5.78
CA GLN A 177 10.10 -5.08 -5.42
C GLN A 177 11.48 -4.43 -5.37
N ARG A 178 11.79 -3.54 -6.33
CA ARG A 178 13.07 -2.83 -6.38
C ARG A 178 13.27 -1.94 -5.16
N ILE A 179 12.31 -1.09 -4.78
CA ILE A 179 12.46 -0.22 -3.60
C ILE A 179 12.55 -1.02 -2.30
N CYS A 180 11.82 -2.13 -2.19
CA CYS A 180 11.94 -3.03 -1.05
C CYS A 180 13.35 -3.61 -0.97
N LYS A 181 13.87 -4.16 -2.06
CA LYS A 181 15.17 -4.85 -2.11
C LYS A 181 16.37 -3.90 -2.01
N GLU A 182 16.33 -2.77 -2.73
CA GLU A 182 17.49 -1.87 -2.87
C GLU A 182 17.54 -0.79 -1.79
N GLN A 183 16.36 -0.32 -1.33
CA GLN A 183 16.25 0.77 -0.36
C GLN A 183 15.85 0.30 1.05
N GLY A 184 15.50 -0.98 1.20
CA GLY A 184 15.01 -1.53 2.46
C GLY A 184 13.67 -0.97 2.89
N THR A 185 12.84 -0.53 1.94
CA THR A 185 11.48 -0.04 2.20
C THR A 185 10.61 -1.19 2.70
N THR A 186 9.94 -1.00 3.82
CA THR A 186 8.92 -1.93 4.31
C THR A 186 7.63 -1.67 3.55
N VAL A 187 7.07 -2.69 2.91
CA VAL A 187 5.89 -2.52 2.04
C VAL A 187 4.76 -3.44 2.49
N ILE A 188 3.54 -2.90 2.57
CA ILE A 188 2.32 -3.69 2.74
C ILE A 188 1.39 -3.39 1.58
N ILE A 189 1.02 -4.43 0.84
CA ILE A 189 0.12 -4.34 -0.31
C ILE A 189 -1.11 -5.20 -0.03
N SER A 190 -2.30 -4.61 -0.05
CA SER A 190 -3.52 -5.40 -0.07
C SER A 190 -3.85 -5.86 -1.48
N SER A 191 -4.35 -7.08 -1.62
CA SER A 191 -4.90 -7.58 -2.87
C SER A 191 -5.88 -8.73 -2.65
N HIS A 192 -6.79 -8.90 -3.59
CA HIS A 192 -7.62 -10.10 -3.72
C HIS A 192 -7.11 -11.06 -4.81
N ASN A 193 -6.10 -10.66 -5.59
CA ASN A 193 -5.45 -11.53 -6.59
C ASN A 193 -4.28 -12.28 -5.94
N LEU A 194 -4.54 -13.53 -5.54
CA LEU A 194 -3.59 -14.36 -4.81
C LEU A 194 -2.31 -14.67 -5.60
N ASN A 195 -2.47 -15.05 -6.87
CA ASN A 195 -1.33 -15.43 -7.70
C ASN A 195 -0.37 -14.26 -7.87
N PHE A 196 -0.91 -13.09 -8.23
CA PHE A 196 -0.10 -11.91 -8.46
C PHE A 196 0.62 -11.43 -7.20
N ILE A 197 -0.07 -11.47 -6.04
CA ILE A 197 0.56 -11.04 -4.78
C ILE A 197 1.61 -12.05 -4.30
N ALA A 198 1.39 -13.35 -4.54
CA ALA A 198 2.36 -14.38 -4.20
C ALA A 198 3.66 -14.25 -5.02
N ASP A 199 3.56 -13.81 -6.28
CA ASP A 199 4.75 -13.62 -7.15
C ASP A 199 5.65 -12.47 -6.69
N ILE A 200 5.11 -11.48 -5.98
CA ILE A 200 5.86 -10.27 -5.63
C ILE A 200 6.25 -10.16 -4.16
N SER A 201 5.49 -10.75 -3.25
CA SER A 201 5.67 -10.56 -1.80
C SER A 201 6.63 -11.58 -1.19
N THR A 202 7.32 -11.17 -0.12
CA THR A 202 8.24 -12.04 0.64
C THR A 202 7.53 -12.79 1.77
N ARG A 203 6.34 -12.32 2.16
CA ARG A 203 5.51 -12.89 3.20
C ARG A 203 4.06 -12.52 2.96
N ILE A 204 3.13 -13.42 3.28
CA ILE A 204 1.71 -13.24 3.05
C ILE A 204 0.96 -13.34 4.36
N LEU A 205 0.14 -12.32 4.62
CA LEU A 205 -0.81 -12.30 5.73
C LEU A 205 -2.22 -12.50 5.17
N LEU A 206 -2.89 -13.58 5.57
CA LEU A 206 -4.26 -13.86 5.18
C LEU A 206 -5.23 -13.33 6.23
N LEU A 207 -6.07 -12.39 5.82
CA LEU A 207 -7.11 -11.81 6.66
C LEU A 207 -8.47 -12.37 6.28
N GLU A 208 -9.19 -12.92 7.27
CA GLU A 208 -10.57 -13.37 7.13
C GLU A 208 -11.43 -12.87 8.29
N LYS A 209 -12.56 -12.22 7.96
CA LYS A 209 -13.53 -11.71 8.94
C LYS A 209 -12.87 -10.93 10.09
N GLY A 210 -11.91 -10.09 9.74
CA GLY A 210 -11.19 -9.24 10.68
C GLY A 210 -10.08 -9.91 11.47
N LYS A 211 -9.75 -11.17 11.23
CA LYS A 211 -8.68 -11.90 11.92
C LYS A 211 -7.59 -12.32 10.96
N LEU A 212 -6.33 -12.24 11.38
CA LEU A 212 -5.22 -12.86 10.68
C LEU A 212 -5.27 -14.38 10.93
N VAL A 213 -5.59 -15.14 9.88
CA VAL A 213 -5.76 -16.60 9.98
C VAL A 213 -4.54 -17.37 9.49
N LYS A 214 -3.71 -16.74 8.66
CA LYS A 214 -2.43 -17.29 8.19
C LYS A 214 -1.37 -16.20 8.16
N ASP A 215 -0.15 -16.60 8.42
CA ASP A 215 1.06 -15.80 8.31
C ASP A 215 2.15 -16.69 7.69
N LEU A 216 2.39 -16.50 6.39
CA LEU A 216 3.14 -17.43 5.57
C LEU A 216 4.39 -16.77 5.02
N PRO A 217 5.60 -17.27 5.32
CA PRO A 217 6.78 -16.94 4.54
C PRO A 217 6.55 -17.33 3.07
N ASN A 218 6.96 -16.46 2.16
CA ASN A 218 6.71 -16.65 0.74
C ASN A 218 8.00 -16.52 -0.07
N ALA A 219 8.97 -17.37 0.22
CA ALA A 219 10.14 -17.50 -0.61
C ALA A 219 9.75 -18.16 -1.95
N ASP A 220 10.03 -17.47 -3.06
CA ASP A 220 9.79 -17.99 -4.42
C ASP A 220 8.34 -18.48 -4.68
N GLY A 221 7.34 -17.81 -4.07
CA GLY A 221 5.93 -18.13 -4.27
C GLY A 221 5.45 -19.38 -3.50
N ALA A 222 6.21 -19.86 -2.52
CA ALA A 222 5.90 -21.09 -1.77
C ALA A 222 4.53 -21.05 -1.06
N ALA A 223 4.03 -19.88 -0.69
CA ALA A 223 2.74 -19.74 -0.01
C ALA A 223 1.52 -20.00 -0.91
N ILE A 224 1.68 -19.95 -2.25
CA ILE A 224 0.52 -20.04 -3.17
C ILE A 224 -0.23 -21.38 -3.05
N ALA A 225 0.48 -22.47 -2.86
CA ALA A 225 -0.14 -23.80 -2.74
C ALA A 225 -1.07 -23.85 -1.51
N GLU A 226 -0.60 -23.37 -0.36
CA GLU A 226 -1.38 -23.32 0.88
C GLU A 226 -2.57 -22.37 0.79
N LEU A 227 -2.41 -21.23 0.09
CA LEU A 227 -3.50 -20.28 -0.16
C LEU A 227 -4.57 -20.88 -1.07
N ASN A 228 -4.15 -21.56 -2.15
CA ASN A 228 -5.08 -22.23 -3.07
C ASN A 228 -5.88 -23.34 -2.36
N GLU A 229 -5.24 -24.13 -1.52
CA GLU A 229 -5.91 -25.14 -0.70
C GLU A 229 -6.93 -24.47 0.25
N TYR A 230 -6.54 -23.38 0.91
CA TYR A 230 -7.42 -22.65 1.83
C TYR A 230 -8.66 -22.09 1.13
N PHE A 231 -8.52 -21.54 -0.07
CA PHE A 231 -9.64 -20.99 -0.85
C PHE A 231 -10.40 -22.03 -1.68
N GLY A 232 -10.00 -23.32 -1.64
CA GLY A 232 -10.60 -24.39 -2.43
C GLY A 232 -10.38 -24.23 -3.94
N ILE A 233 -9.31 -23.54 -4.34
CA ILE A 233 -8.92 -23.38 -5.74
C ILE A 233 -8.09 -24.61 -6.12
N GLN A 234 -8.65 -25.49 -7.00
CA GLN A 234 -7.89 -26.62 -7.54
C GLN A 234 -6.82 -26.09 -8.49
N ALA A 235 -5.58 -26.55 -8.31
CA ALA A 235 -4.52 -26.31 -9.29
C ALA A 235 -4.91 -27.07 -10.59
N GLU A 236 -5.09 -26.33 -11.70
CA GLU A 236 -5.24 -26.92 -13.03
C GLU A 236 -3.92 -27.52 -13.55
#